data_af43317d964fa08bdbd1f84f08937d02
#
_entry.id   af43317d964fa08bdbd1f84f08937d02
#
_cell.length_a   1.000
_cell.length_b   1.000
_cell.length_c   1.000
_cell.angle_alpha   90.00
_cell.angle_beta   90.00
_cell.angle_gamma   90.00
#
_symmetry.space_group_name_H-M   'P 1'
#
loop_
_entity.id
_entity.type
_entity.pdbx_description
1 polymer ?
#
loop_
_entity_poly.entity_id
_entity_poly.type
_entity_poly.pdbx_seq_one_letter_code
_entity_poly.pdbx_strand_id
1 'polypeptide(L)'
;MENENVSFQDINSLVDNFANEYYQRHGHLPMFYIVERFLKKELSSNRLIESANAMYSLFSDSSCYCKIQTVAHNLNLSKERVRQLGRKFILYVLKQDYSYCPNPAMMKTLFTNVNYWKYIVKKSVKHKALSKLYVREILQDENTELNEDFAIIVLASLLRNHFKLIGTSPFIKNKRTNNYWKNLYLINNDVASIFDFDKFIEMAYYYEYGSDAYILCRIDEYAEKYFKNAWNIENYIPYVQDVSPIIGAMFINELNKKVDVNNRIALRGKRKPIEDVIYDILSKSKGSMSVDDLFNHVNFIFCDKIKKKASILQAVRTDNRLFISNKMVSKRECKINCVRL
;
A
#
# COMPACT_ATOMS: atom_id res chain seq x y z
N MET A 1 -28.19 -19.51 24.69
CA MET A 1 -28.08 -18.28 25.51
C MET A 1 -27.06 -18.36 26.66
N GLU A 2 -26.25 -19.43 26.75
CA GLU A 2 -25.31 -19.64 27.87
C GLU A 2 -23.84 -19.26 27.61
N ASN A 3 -23.51 -18.78 26.40
CA ASN A 3 -22.11 -18.47 26.03
C ASN A 3 -21.74 -16.97 26.06
N GLU A 4 -22.65 -16.07 26.40
CA GLU A 4 -22.38 -14.62 26.39
C GLU A 4 -21.73 -14.11 27.69
N ASN A 5 -21.86 -14.83 28.79
CA ASN A 5 -21.38 -14.35 30.12
C ASN A 5 -19.90 -14.65 30.41
N VAL A 6 -19.26 -15.55 29.69
CA VAL A 6 -17.84 -15.90 29.94
C VAL A 6 -16.86 -14.84 29.39
N SER A 7 -17.28 -14.04 28.40
CA SER A 7 -16.40 -13.11 27.70
C SER A 7 -16.21 -11.75 28.41
N PHE A 8 -17.15 -11.31 29.25
CA PHE A 8 -17.06 -10.02 29.93
C PHE A 8 -15.99 -9.98 31.03
N GLN A 9 -15.75 -11.07 31.74
CA GLN A 9 -14.77 -11.12 32.83
C GLN A 9 -13.32 -10.94 32.35
N ASP A 10 -12.98 -11.43 31.15
CA ASP A 10 -11.61 -11.41 30.63
C ASP A 10 -11.18 -9.99 30.19
N ILE A 11 -12.05 -9.23 29.53
CA ILE A 11 -11.72 -7.86 29.10
C ILE A 11 -11.64 -6.89 30.28
N ASN A 12 -12.43 -7.10 31.32
CA ASN A 12 -12.39 -6.23 32.52
C ASN A 12 -10.98 -6.12 33.13
N SER A 13 -10.16 -7.15 33.01
CA SER A 13 -8.76 -7.09 33.46
C SER A 13 -7.87 -6.12 32.66
N LEU A 14 -8.34 -5.68 31.49
CA LEU A 14 -7.65 -4.74 30.59
C LEU A 14 -8.27 -3.34 30.65
N VAL A 15 -9.45 -3.20 31.23
CA VAL A 15 -10.15 -1.92 31.37
C VAL A 15 -9.58 -1.20 32.59
N ASP A 16 -9.00 -0.03 32.38
CA ASP A 16 -8.48 0.85 33.41
C ASP A 16 -9.30 2.13 33.52
N ASN A 17 -8.82 3.10 34.29
CA ASN A 17 -9.50 4.38 34.48
C ASN A 17 -9.72 5.11 33.15
N PHE A 18 -8.72 5.11 32.25
CA PHE A 18 -8.85 5.74 30.95
C PHE A 18 -9.95 5.09 30.11
N ALA A 19 -9.96 3.77 30.02
CA ALA A 19 -10.99 3.05 29.25
C ALA A 19 -12.39 3.25 29.83
N ASN A 20 -12.51 3.34 31.15
CA ASN A 20 -13.77 3.65 31.81
C ASN A 20 -14.24 5.09 31.54
N GLU A 21 -13.35 6.08 31.65
CA GLU A 21 -13.67 7.48 31.33
C GLU A 21 -14.02 7.66 29.87
N TYR A 22 -13.31 6.96 28.97
CA TYR A 22 -13.61 6.95 27.55
C TYR A 22 -15.01 6.38 27.31
N TYR A 23 -15.34 5.24 27.94
CA TYR A 23 -16.67 4.65 27.86
C TYR A 23 -17.77 5.58 28.35
N GLN A 24 -17.54 6.28 29.46
CA GLN A 24 -18.50 7.27 30.01
C GLN A 24 -18.77 8.41 29.02
N ARG A 25 -17.75 8.86 28.31
CA ARG A 25 -17.86 9.97 27.35
C ARG A 25 -18.44 9.55 25.99
N HIS A 26 -18.11 8.35 25.50
CA HIS A 26 -18.38 7.93 24.13
C HIS A 26 -19.44 6.83 24.02
N GLY A 27 -19.80 6.17 25.12
CA GLY A 27 -20.76 5.07 25.15
C GLY A 27 -20.25 3.75 24.57
N HIS A 28 -18.95 3.64 24.32
CA HIS A 28 -18.28 2.41 23.86
C HIS A 28 -16.84 2.35 24.38
N LEU A 29 -16.28 1.15 24.42
CA LEU A 29 -14.89 0.94 24.84
C LEU A 29 -13.90 1.37 23.75
N PRO A 30 -12.71 1.89 24.13
CA PRO A 30 -11.61 2.19 23.22
C PRO A 30 -10.89 0.88 22.85
N MET A 31 -11.38 0.20 21.82
CA MET A 31 -10.97 -1.18 21.54
C MET A 31 -9.54 -1.32 21.06
N PHE A 32 -9.01 -0.39 20.28
CA PHE A 32 -7.59 -0.43 19.90
C PHE A 32 -6.67 -0.19 21.09
N TYR A 33 -7.06 0.68 22.03
CA TYR A 33 -6.34 0.87 23.29
C TYR A 33 -6.32 -0.42 24.12
N ILE A 34 -7.45 -1.11 24.22
CA ILE A 34 -7.55 -2.40 24.94
C ILE A 34 -6.69 -3.48 24.24
N VAL A 35 -6.70 -3.53 22.91
CA VAL A 35 -5.84 -4.42 22.13
C VAL A 35 -4.35 -4.11 22.41
N GLU A 36 -3.98 -2.84 22.41
CA GLU A 36 -2.60 -2.44 22.73
C GLU A 36 -2.18 -2.92 24.11
N ARG A 37 -2.99 -2.68 25.13
CA ARG A 37 -2.71 -3.13 26.50
C ARG A 37 -2.52 -4.64 26.59
N PHE A 38 -3.40 -5.39 25.94
CA PHE A 38 -3.26 -6.84 25.87
C PHE A 38 -1.95 -7.25 25.22
N LEU A 39 -1.64 -6.70 24.06
CA LEU A 39 -0.41 -7.02 23.32
C LEU A 39 0.85 -6.64 24.12
N LYS A 40 0.86 -5.47 24.76
CA LYS A 40 1.99 -5.05 25.63
C LYS A 40 2.14 -5.98 26.85
N LYS A 41 1.04 -6.40 27.48
CA LYS A 41 1.05 -7.37 28.59
C LYS A 41 1.60 -8.74 28.16
N GLU A 42 1.24 -9.21 26.99
CA GLU A 42 1.66 -10.52 26.46
C GLU A 42 3.04 -10.48 25.77
N LEU A 43 3.64 -9.31 25.56
CA LEU A 43 4.83 -9.13 24.74
C LEU A 43 5.99 -10.01 25.16
N SER A 44 6.24 -10.12 26.48
CA SER A 44 7.38 -10.89 27.04
C SER A 44 7.08 -12.38 27.25
N SER A 45 5.80 -12.77 27.27
CA SER A 45 5.37 -14.15 27.53
C SER A 45 4.96 -14.92 26.28
N ASN A 46 4.67 -14.20 25.19
CA ASN A 46 4.11 -14.76 23.97
C ASN A 46 5.08 -14.67 22.79
N ARG A 47 5.72 -15.78 22.44
CA ARG A 47 6.70 -15.86 21.33
C ARG A 47 6.18 -15.33 19.99
N LEU A 48 4.87 -15.46 19.71
CA LEU A 48 4.26 -14.99 18.47
C LEU A 48 4.18 -13.47 18.46
N ILE A 49 3.70 -12.85 19.55
CA ILE A 49 3.56 -11.40 19.68
C ILE A 49 4.94 -10.74 19.71
N GLU A 50 5.89 -11.28 20.51
CA GLU A 50 7.25 -10.78 20.57
C GLU A 50 7.94 -10.85 19.19
N SER A 51 7.78 -11.96 18.47
CA SER A 51 8.32 -12.12 17.12
C SER A 51 7.67 -11.17 16.11
N ALA A 52 6.36 -10.95 16.21
CA ALA A 52 5.65 -10.00 15.35
C ALA A 52 6.09 -8.56 15.61
N ASN A 53 6.26 -8.19 16.88
CA ASN A 53 6.76 -6.87 17.25
C ASN A 53 8.19 -6.64 16.74
N ALA A 54 9.08 -7.61 16.92
CA ALA A 54 10.46 -7.53 16.43
C ALA A 54 10.53 -7.44 14.89
N MET A 55 9.57 -8.00 14.18
CA MET A 55 9.54 -8.02 12.71
C MET A 55 8.89 -6.77 12.12
N TYR A 56 7.85 -6.26 12.76
CA TYR A 56 6.93 -5.31 12.13
C TYR A 56 6.73 -4.02 12.92
N SER A 57 7.21 -3.93 14.17
CA SER A 57 6.90 -2.83 15.09
C SER A 57 5.38 -2.68 15.27
N LEU A 58 4.78 -3.55 16.09
CA LEU A 58 3.33 -3.51 16.36
C LEU A 58 2.88 -2.19 16.97
N PHE A 59 3.82 -1.45 17.58
CA PHE A 59 3.60 -0.16 18.23
C PHE A 59 4.45 0.91 17.57
N SER A 60 3.99 2.16 17.56
CA SER A 60 4.76 3.33 17.14
C SER A 60 5.81 3.75 18.18
N ASP A 61 5.59 3.38 19.45
CA ASP A 61 6.56 3.58 20.51
C ASP A 61 7.81 2.72 20.29
N SER A 62 8.94 3.40 20.08
CA SER A 62 10.24 2.75 19.87
C SER A 62 10.76 2.00 21.11
N SER A 63 10.27 2.32 22.31
CA SER A 63 10.67 1.66 23.56
C SER A 63 10.24 0.19 23.61
N CYS A 64 9.14 -0.15 22.94
CA CYS A 64 8.64 -1.52 22.83
C CYS A 64 9.34 -2.33 21.73
N TYR A 65 10.20 -1.71 20.90
CA TYR A 65 10.81 -2.39 19.77
C TYR A 65 12.08 -3.14 20.15
N CYS A 66 12.15 -4.42 19.81
CA CYS A 66 13.34 -5.23 19.89
C CYS A 66 13.79 -5.72 18.52
N LYS A 67 15.10 -5.70 18.26
CA LYS A 67 15.63 -6.24 16.99
C LYS A 67 15.40 -7.76 16.92
N ILE A 68 15.13 -8.28 15.71
CA ILE A 68 14.96 -9.73 15.47
C ILE A 68 16.12 -10.55 16.06
N GLN A 69 17.35 -10.02 16.04
CA GLN A 69 18.50 -10.71 16.58
C GLN A 69 18.43 -10.89 18.10
N THR A 70 18.00 -9.85 18.81
CA THR A 70 17.82 -9.88 20.27
C THR A 70 16.72 -10.88 20.64
N VAL A 71 15.57 -10.82 19.97
CA VAL A 71 14.46 -11.75 20.20
C VAL A 71 14.86 -13.19 19.89
N ALA A 72 15.60 -13.42 18.80
CA ALA A 72 16.13 -14.74 18.45
C ALA A 72 17.04 -15.32 19.56
N HIS A 73 17.92 -14.49 20.10
CA HIS A 73 18.78 -14.87 21.23
C HIS A 73 17.96 -15.19 22.49
N ASN A 74 17.06 -14.29 22.90
CA ASN A 74 16.23 -14.43 24.10
C ASN A 74 15.35 -15.68 24.06
N LEU A 75 14.78 -15.99 22.89
CA LEU A 75 13.90 -17.15 22.69
C LEU A 75 14.69 -18.46 22.38
N ASN A 76 15.99 -18.38 22.23
CA ASN A 76 16.83 -19.48 21.75
C ASN A 76 16.34 -20.04 20.40
N LEU A 77 16.08 -19.16 19.45
CA LEU A 77 15.57 -19.47 18.11
C LEU A 77 16.48 -18.91 17.03
N SER A 78 16.40 -19.44 15.81
CA SER A 78 17.01 -18.81 14.66
C SER A 78 16.25 -17.53 14.25
N LYS A 79 16.94 -16.55 13.63
CA LYS A 79 16.31 -15.33 13.08
C LYS A 79 15.18 -15.65 12.10
N GLU A 80 15.34 -16.71 11.31
CA GLU A 80 14.30 -17.13 10.36
C GLU A 80 13.07 -17.70 11.08
N ARG A 81 13.28 -18.41 12.19
CA ARG A 81 12.16 -18.90 13.00
C ARG A 81 11.38 -17.77 13.64
N VAL A 82 12.06 -16.71 14.11
CA VAL A 82 11.38 -15.48 14.59
C VAL A 82 10.55 -14.83 13.46
N ARG A 83 11.10 -14.74 12.24
CA ARG A 83 10.33 -14.22 11.11
C ARG A 83 9.07 -15.06 10.78
N GLN A 84 9.20 -16.39 10.82
CA GLN A 84 8.07 -17.29 10.61
C GLN A 84 6.99 -17.11 11.68
N LEU A 85 7.38 -17.00 12.95
CA LEU A 85 6.44 -16.78 14.06
C LEU A 85 5.74 -15.43 13.95
N GLY A 86 6.46 -14.35 13.63
CA GLY A 86 5.87 -13.04 13.41
C GLY A 86 4.84 -13.02 12.27
N ARG A 87 5.16 -13.65 11.13
CA ARG A 87 4.20 -13.81 10.02
C ARG A 87 2.99 -14.65 10.42
N LYS A 88 3.21 -15.69 11.20
CA LYS A 88 2.15 -16.58 11.67
C LYS A 88 1.16 -15.84 12.57
N PHE A 89 1.64 -14.95 13.45
CA PHE A 89 0.77 -14.09 14.26
C PHE A 89 -0.17 -13.24 13.40
N ILE A 90 0.36 -12.54 12.41
CA ILE A 90 -0.45 -11.71 11.50
C ILE A 90 -1.50 -12.54 10.75
N LEU A 91 -1.11 -13.74 10.29
CA LEU A 91 -2.04 -14.64 9.61
C LEU A 91 -3.15 -15.15 10.54
N TYR A 92 -2.85 -15.38 11.82
CA TYR A 92 -3.87 -15.77 12.79
C TYR A 92 -4.89 -14.66 13.02
N VAL A 93 -4.43 -13.41 13.14
CA VAL A 93 -5.33 -12.25 13.24
C VAL A 93 -6.23 -12.16 12.01
N LEU A 94 -5.68 -12.20 10.80
CA LEU A 94 -6.44 -12.10 9.55
C LEU A 94 -7.44 -13.24 9.34
N LYS A 95 -7.05 -14.47 9.68
CA LYS A 95 -7.89 -15.66 9.46
C LYS A 95 -8.83 -15.94 10.63
N GLN A 96 -8.68 -15.22 11.74
CA GLN A 96 -9.40 -15.46 13.00
C GLN A 96 -9.18 -16.89 13.53
N ASP A 97 -8.00 -17.47 13.28
CA ASP A 97 -7.61 -18.78 13.75
C ASP A 97 -6.62 -18.65 14.92
N TYR A 98 -7.15 -18.70 16.13
CA TYR A 98 -6.36 -18.51 17.36
C TYR A 98 -6.04 -19.84 18.08
N SER A 99 -6.34 -20.98 17.47
CA SER A 99 -6.21 -22.31 18.09
C SER A 99 -4.80 -22.57 18.62
N TYR A 100 -3.79 -22.00 18.00
CA TYR A 100 -2.38 -22.17 18.37
C TYR A 100 -1.76 -20.96 19.08
N CYS A 101 -2.58 -19.99 19.46
CA CYS A 101 -2.11 -18.83 20.21
C CYS A 101 -2.12 -19.10 21.69
N PRO A 102 -1.15 -18.64 22.47
CA PRO A 102 -1.32 -18.52 23.90
C PRO A 102 -2.53 -17.62 24.18
N ASN A 103 -3.33 -18.00 25.19
CA ASN A 103 -4.57 -17.31 25.52
C ASN A 103 -5.56 -17.18 24.35
N PRO A 104 -5.96 -18.30 23.70
CA PRO A 104 -6.79 -18.25 22.48
C PRO A 104 -8.18 -17.66 22.74
N ALA A 105 -8.73 -17.82 23.93
CA ALA A 105 -10.03 -17.25 24.29
C ALA A 105 -10.01 -15.72 24.28
N MET A 106 -9.00 -15.10 24.89
CA MET A 106 -8.83 -13.65 24.89
C MET A 106 -8.55 -13.11 23.49
N MET A 107 -7.68 -13.76 22.73
CA MET A 107 -7.41 -13.40 21.32
C MET A 107 -8.69 -13.42 20.49
N LYS A 108 -9.48 -14.49 20.63
CA LYS A 108 -10.78 -14.62 19.96
C LYS A 108 -11.70 -13.48 20.37
N THR A 109 -11.82 -13.22 21.65
CA THR A 109 -12.67 -12.15 22.17
C THR A 109 -12.25 -10.78 21.63
N LEU A 110 -10.97 -10.43 21.69
CA LEU A 110 -10.45 -9.13 21.26
C LEU A 110 -10.55 -8.91 19.76
N PHE A 111 -10.31 -9.93 18.94
CA PHE A 111 -10.19 -9.76 17.49
C PHE A 111 -11.38 -10.25 16.67
N THR A 112 -12.37 -10.93 17.30
CA THR A 112 -13.52 -11.47 16.55
C THR A 112 -14.88 -11.09 17.11
N ASN A 113 -14.97 -10.65 18.35
CA ASN A 113 -16.24 -10.30 18.95
C ASN A 113 -16.74 -8.93 18.46
N VAL A 114 -17.57 -8.96 17.44
CA VAL A 114 -18.13 -7.77 16.79
C VAL A 114 -18.92 -6.88 17.77
N ASN A 115 -19.45 -7.42 18.87
CA ASN A 115 -20.18 -6.62 19.85
C ASN A 115 -19.29 -5.57 20.52
N TYR A 116 -18.03 -5.90 20.83
CA TYR A 116 -17.08 -4.92 21.36
C TYR A 116 -16.68 -3.87 20.32
N TRP A 117 -16.59 -4.26 19.07
CA TRP A 117 -16.23 -3.39 17.95
C TRP A 117 -17.43 -2.71 17.29
N LYS A 118 -18.64 -2.89 17.84
CA LYS A 118 -19.90 -2.46 17.21
C LYS A 118 -19.89 -1.01 16.75
N TYR A 119 -19.32 -0.10 17.54
CA TYR A 119 -19.22 1.30 17.18
C TYR A 119 -18.31 1.53 15.97
N ILE A 120 -17.07 0.98 16.01
CA ILE A 120 -16.10 1.11 14.93
C ILE A 120 -16.62 0.43 13.67
N VAL A 121 -17.19 -0.77 13.78
CA VAL A 121 -17.81 -1.47 12.64
C VAL A 121 -18.92 -0.61 12.02
N LYS A 122 -19.86 -0.10 12.84
CA LYS A 122 -20.96 0.75 12.36
C LYS A 122 -20.47 2.04 11.68
N LYS A 123 -19.40 2.64 12.19
CA LYS A 123 -18.77 3.83 11.61
C LYS A 123 -18.09 3.46 10.29
N SER A 124 -17.32 2.37 10.27
CA SER A 124 -16.51 1.93 9.12
C SER A 124 -17.35 1.52 7.92
N VAL A 125 -18.45 0.77 8.10
CA VAL A 125 -19.28 0.28 6.97
C VAL A 125 -19.99 1.38 6.19
N LYS A 126 -20.01 2.61 6.70
CA LYS A 126 -20.55 3.77 5.98
C LYS A 126 -19.60 4.29 4.89
N HIS A 127 -18.33 3.92 4.97
CA HIS A 127 -17.32 4.35 4.01
C HIS A 127 -17.17 3.35 2.87
N LYS A 128 -16.83 3.83 1.69
CA LYS A 128 -16.53 2.98 0.52
C LYS A 128 -15.07 2.47 0.54
N ALA A 129 -14.19 3.19 1.22
CA ALA A 129 -12.80 2.79 1.45
C ALA A 129 -12.28 3.31 2.79
N LEU A 130 -11.41 2.53 3.42
CA LEU A 130 -10.70 2.91 4.64
C LEU A 130 -9.20 2.87 4.35
N SER A 131 -8.50 3.91 4.77
CA SER A 131 -7.06 4.07 4.59
C SER A 131 -6.34 4.24 5.92
N LYS A 132 -5.03 4.38 5.91
CA LYS A 132 -4.24 4.74 7.09
C LYS A 132 -4.75 6.01 7.77
N LEU A 133 -5.18 7.02 6.99
CA LEU A 133 -5.68 8.27 7.57
C LEU A 133 -6.91 8.03 8.46
N TYR A 134 -7.87 7.26 7.96
CA TYR A 134 -9.06 6.89 8.74
C TYR A 134 -8.71 6.16 10.04
N VAL A 135 -7.78 5.21 9.95
CA VAL A 135 -7.35 4.43 11.14
C VAL A 135 -6.59 5.32 12.12
N ARG A 136 -5.73 6.20 11.64
CA ARG A 136 -4.97 7.16 12.47
C ARG A 136 -5.88 8.03 13.31
N GLU A 137 -6.98 8.54 12.75
CA GLU A 137 -7.97 9.33 13.47
C GLU A 137 -8.57 8.54 14.66
N ILE A 138 -8.88 7.25 14.45
CA ILE A 138 -9.40 6.39 15.52
C ILE A 138 -8.33 6.12 16.59
N LEU A 139 -7.10 5.79 16.16
CA LEU A 139 -6.00 5.52 17.09
C LEU A 139 -5.67 6.74 17.95
N GLN A 140 -5.72 7.94 17.37
CA GLN A 140 -5.53 9.19 18.11
C GLN A 140 -6.66 9.46 19.10
N ASP A 141 -7.91 9.23 18.70
CA ASP A 141 -9.09 9.39 19.56
C ASP A 141 -9.05 8.42 20.75
N GLU A 142 -8.62 7.19 20.53
CA GLU A 142 -8.46 6.16 21.56
C GLU A 142 -7.10 6.25 22.32
N ASN A 143 -6.28 7.25 22.05
CA ASN A 143 -4.96 7.46 22.68
C ASN A 143 -4.09 6.19 22.67
N THR A 144 -3.95 5.53 21.53
CA THR A 144 -3.20 4.29 21.36
C THR A 144 -2.03 4.46 20.39
N GLU A 145 -0.95 3.74 20.65
CA GLU A 145 0.28 3.72 19.88
C GLU A 145 0.38 2.51 18.94
N LEU A 146 -0.72 1.82 18.68
CA LEU A 146 -0.73 0.73 17.71
C LEU A 146 -0.29 1.22 16.33
N ASN A 147 0.46 0.39 15.64
CA ASN A 147 0.87 0.65 14.27
C ASN A 147 -0.35 0.69 13.34
N GLU A 148 -0.44 1.72 12.50
CA GLU A 148 -1.57 1.94 11.59
C GLU A 148 -1.83 0.76 10.65
N ASP A 149 -0.79 0.14 10.09
CA ASP A 149 -0.93 -1.03 9.22
C ASP A 149 -1.47 -2.24 10.00
N PHE A 150 -1.03 -2.43 11.25
CA PHE A 150 -1.56 -3.47 12.10
C PHE A 150 -3.03 -3.24 12.46
N ALA A 151 -3.40 -2.01 12.76
CA ALA A 151 -4.79 -1.65 13.02
C ALA A 151 -5.70 -1.86 11.79
N ILE A 152 -5.20 -1.57 10.57
CA ILE A 152 -5.91 -1.94 9.32
C ILE A 152 -6.10 -3.46 9.21
N ILE A 153 -5.10 -4.25 9.60
CA ILE A 153 -5.19 -5.72 9.59
C ILE A 153 -6.25 -6.22 10.56
N VAL A 154 -6.33 -5.62 11.75
CA VAL A 154 -7.39 -5.93 12.73
C VAL A 154 -8.77 -5.60 12.14
N LEU A 155 -8.93 -4.42 11.55
CA LEU A 155 -10.18 -4.05 10.87
C LEU A 155 -10.50 -4.97 9.69
N ALA A 156 -9.49 -5.40 8.91
CA ALA A 156 -9.69 -6.33 7.81
C ALA A 156 -10.27 -7.66 8.29
N SER A 157 -9.81 -8.14 9.44
CA SER A 157 -10.34 -9.35 10.07
C SER A 157 -11.80 -9.16 10.49
N LEU A 158 -12.11 -8.07 11.18
CA LEU A 158 -13.46 -7.77 11.69
C LEU A 158 -14.47 -7.49 10.57
N LEU A 159 -14.03 -6.79 9.52
CA LEU A 159 -14.88 -6.30 8.43
C LEU A 159 -14.83 -7.17 7.17
N ARG A 160 -14.31 -8.38 7.24
CA ARG A 160 -14.10 -9.27 6.08
C ARG A 160 -15.34 -9.50 5.21
N ASN A 161 -16.54 -9.42 5.80
CA ASN A 161 -17.80 -9.58 5.08
C ASN A 161 -18.22 -8.31 4.32
N HIS A 162 -17.64 -7.16 4.66
CA HIS A 162 -17.98 -5.86 4.07
C HIS A 162 -16.85 -5.28 3.22
N PHE A 163 -15.60 -5.64 3.52
CA PHE A 163 -14.43 -5.05 2.88
C PHE A 163 -13.42 -6.10 2.43
N LYS A 164 -12.77 -5.79 1.32
CA LYS A 164 -11.60 -6.50 0.80
C LYS A 164 -10.33 -5.74 1.14
N LEU A 165 -9.34 -6.44 1.69
CA LEU A 165 -8.02 -5.89 1.93
C LEU A 165 -7.22 -5.86 0.61
N ILE A 166 -6.73 -4.68 0.23
CA ILE A 166 -5.98 -4.42 -1.00
C ILE A 166 -4.69 -3.69 -0.65
N GLY A 167 -3.67 -3.88 -1.46
CA GLY A 167 -2.37 -3.23 -1.28
C GLY A 167 -1.34 -4.09 -0.58
N THR A 168 -0.31 -3.45 -0.05
CA THR A 168 0.81 -4.10 0.63
C THR A 168 1.33 -3.27 1.78
N SER A 169 1.99 -3.94 2.72
CA SER A 169 2.73 -3.33 3.81
C SER A 169 3.84 -4.27 4.26
N PRO A 170 4.71 -3.85 5.20
CA PRO A 170 5.65 -4.78 5.82
C PRO A 170 4.99 -6.03 6.41
N PHE A 171 3.76 -5.91 6.93
CA PHE A 171 2.98 -7.01 7.51
C PHE A 171 2.46 -8.00 6.47
N ILE A 172 2.10 -7.50 5.29
CA ILE A 172 1.51 -8.31 4.22
C ILE A 172 2.24 -8.02 2.92
N LYS A 173 2.92 -9.03 2.40
CA LYS A 173 3.54 -8.97 1.08
C LYS A 173 2.66 -9.70 0.07
N ASN A 174 2.11 -8.97 -0.86
CA ASN A 174 1.43 -9.56 -2.00
C ASN A 174 2.46 -9.88 -3.09
N LYS A 175 2.71 -11.15 -3.37
CA LYS A 175 3.71 -11.59 -4.37
C LYS A 175 3.39 -11.13 -5.80
N ARG A 176 2.13 -10.81 -6.10
CA ARG A 176 1.68 -10.46 -7.45
C ARG A 176 1.73 -8.96 -7.76
N THR A 177 1.64 -8.11 -6.71
CA THR A 177 1.48 -6.65 -6.86
C THR A 177 2.54 -5.84 -6.11
N ASN A 178 3.59 -6.48 -5.60
CA ASN A 178 4.52 -5.97 -4.60
C ASN A 178 5.26 -4.67 -4.96
N ASN A 179 5.37 -4.32 -6.24
CA ASN A 179 6.22 -3.21 -6.64
C ASN A 179 5.46 -1.89 -6.78
N TYR A 180 4.15 -1.91 -6.73
CA TYR A 180 3.30 -0.75 -7.04
C TYR A 180 2.62 -0.17 -5.81
N TRP A 181 2.19 -1.02 -4.88
CA TRP A 181 1.52 -0.61 -3.66
C TRP A 181 2.50 -0.24 -2.55
N LYS A 182 2.21 0.86 -1.81
CA LYS A 182 2.95 1.30 -0.62
C LYS A 182 2.14 1.20 0.65
N ASN A 183 0.81 1.15 0.53
CA ASN A 183 -0.10 1.18 1.65
C ASN A 183 -1.14 0.07 1.56
N LEU A 184 -1.82 -0.19 2.70
CA LEU A 184 -2.99 -1.05 2.79
C LEU A 184 -4.27 -0.20 2.72
N TYR A 185 -5.29 -0.77 2.11
CA TYR A 185 -6.63 -0.23 2.02
C TYR A 185 -7.66 -1.30 2.28
N LEU A 186 -8.76 -0.94 2.92
CA LEU A 186 -9.97 -1.74 2.97
C LEU A 186 -10.97 -1.12 2.00
N ILE A 187 -11.34 -1.83 0.98
CA ILE A 187 -12.30 -1.38 -0.04
C ILE A 187 -13.58 -2.18 0.12
N ASN A 188 -14.72 -1.47 0.16
CA ASN A 188 -16.03 -2.10 0.22
C ASN A 188 -16.16 -3.19 -0.86
N ASN A 189 -16.73 -4.34 -0.51
CA ASN A 189 -16.80 -5.51 -1.38
C ASN A 189 -17.54 -5.24 -2.68
N ASP A 190 -18.61 -4.42 -2.65
CA ASP A 190 -19.36 -4.06 -3.84
C ASP A 190 -18.46 -3.32 -4.84
N VAL A 191 -17.69 -2.33 -4.35
CA VAL A 191 -16.73 -1.56 -5.17
C VAL A 191 -15.56 -2.44 -5.62
N ALA A 192 -15.01 -3.27 -4.73
CA ALA A 192 -13.89 -4.15 -5.05
C ALA A 192 -14.26 -5.27 -6.04
N SER A 193 -15.55 -5.64 -6.11
CA SER A 193 -16.03 -6.65 -7.05
C SER A 193 -16.09 -6.13 -8.48
N ILE A 194 -16.40 -4.85 -8.67
CA ILE A 194 -16.61 -4.23 -9.99
C ILE A 194 -15.38 -3.51 -10.55
N PHE A 195 -14.42 -3.12 -9.70
CA PHE A 195 -13.23 -2.37 -10.12
C PHE A 195 -11.94 -3.13 -9.85
N ASP A 196 -11.02 -3.13 -10.82
CA ASP A 196 -9.72 -3.80 -10.71
C ASP A 196 -8.64 -2.81 -10.23
N PHE A 197 -8.58 -2.63 -8.90
CA PHE A 197 -7.63 -1.73 -8.26
C PHE A 197 -6.18 -2.15 -8.47
N ASP A 198 -5.89 -3.45 -8.51
CA ASP A 198 -4.54 -3.96 -8.70
C ASP A 198 -4.02 -3.59 -10.10
N LYS A 199 -4.82 -3.86 -11.14
CA LYS A 199 -4.49 -3.49 -12.51
C LYS A 199 -4.44 -1.98 -12.71
N PHE A 200 -5.33 -1.24 -12.05
CA PHE A 200 -5.34 0.21 -12.08
C PHE A 200 -4.02 0.81 -11.58
N ILE A 201 -3.56 0.41 -10.39
CA ILE A 201 -2.30 0.88 -9.82
C ILE A 201 -1.10 0.41 -10.64
N GLU A 202 -1.09 -0.84 -11.08
CA GLU A 202 -0.05 -1.37 -11.97
C GLU A 202 0.08 -0.52 -13.22
N MET A 203 -1.01 -0.27 -13.92
CA MET A 203 -1.02 0.49 -15.16
C MET A 203 -0.71 1.97 -14.96
N ALA A 204 -1.07 2.55 -13.83
CA ALA A 204 -0.66 3.92 -13.48
C ALA A 204 0.86 4.08 -13.38
N TYR A 205 1.60 3.02 -13.08
CA TYR A 205 3.06 3.00 -13.13
C TYR A 205 3.62 2.76 -14.55
N TYR A 206 2.84 2.13 -15.46
CA TYR A 206 3.27 1.77 -16.81
C TYR A 206 2.70 2.68 -17.90
N TYR A 207 2.35 3.87 -17.54
CA TYR A 207 1.74 4.81 -18.47
C TYR A 207 2.60 4.99 -19.74
N GLU A 208 1.97 4.88 -20.92
CA GLU A 208 2.65 5.11 -22.20
C GLU A 208 2.92 6.59 -22.44
N TYR A 209 4.17 6.92 -22.79
CA TYR A 209 4.55 8.27 -23.20
C TYR A 209 3.91 8.58 -24.55
N GLY A 210 2.93 9.47 -24.54
CA GLY A 210 2.61 10.26 -25.71
C GLY A 210 3.75 11.24 -26.03
N SER A 211 3.68 11.89 -27.17
CA SER A 211 4.68 12.86 -27.66
C SER A 211 4.85 14.06 -26.72
N ASP A 212 3.88 14.34 -25.86
CA ASP A 212 3.89 15.43 -24.89
C ASP A 212 4.08 14.86 -23.49
N ALA A 213 5.03 15.40 -22.74
CA ALA A 213 5.57 14.83 -21.50
C ALA A 213 4.55 14.62 -20.36
N TYR A 214 3.32 15.09 -20.50
CA TYR A 214 2.25 14.95 -19.54
C TYR A 214 0.92 14.80 -20.26
N ILE A 215 0.18 13.71 -19.99
CA ILE A 215 -1.24 13.68 -20.29
C ILE A 215 -1.96 13.99 -18.98
N LEU A 216 -2.67 15.12 -18.98
CA LEU A 216 -3.67 15.42 -17.99
C LEU A 216 -4.90 14.60 -18.36
N CYS A 217 -5.27 13.61 -17.56
CA CYS A 217 -6.52 12.89 -17.73
C CYS A 217 -7.41 13.10 -16.53
N ARG A 218 -8.70 13.11 -16.75
CA ARG A 218 -9.67 13.09 -15.66
C ARG A 218 -9.63 11.72 -14.99
N ILE A 219 -9.74 11.71 -13.65
CA ILE A 219 -9.69 10.47 -12.87
C ILE A 219 -10.82 9.53 -13.27
N ASP A 220 -12.02 10.08 -13.47
CA ASP A 220 -13.20 9.33 -13.87
C ASP A 220 -13.02 8.66 -15.25
N GLU A 221 -12.54 9.38 -16.27
CA GLU A 221 -12.25 8.85 -17.60
C GLU A 221 -11.16 7.76 -17.55
N TYR A 222 -10.14 7.96 -16.72
CA TYR A 222 -9.10 6.97 -16.53
C TYR A 222 -9.63 5.71 -15.84
N ALA A 223 -10.54 5.88 -14.87
CA ALA A 223 -11.15 4.79 -14.12
C ALA A 223 -11.98 3.86 -14.99
N GLU A 224 -12.69 4.39 -15.99
CA GLU A 224 -13.59 3.60 -16.86
C GLU A 224 -12.92 2.35 -17.43
N LYS A 225 -11.62 2.42 -17.74
CA LYS A 225 -10.83 1.33 -18.32
C LYS A 225 -10.63 0.13 -17.40
N TYR A 226 -10.85 0.30 -16.09
CA TYR A 226 -10.53 -0.71 -15.07
C TYR A 226 -11.78 -1.30 -14.40
N PHE A 227 -12.97 -0.92 -14.85
CA PHE A 227 -14.18 -1.63 -14.46
C PHE A 227 -14.16 -3.04 -15.07
N LYS A 228 -14.39 -4.03 -14.23
CA LYS A 228 -14.56 -5.41 -14.67
C LYS A 228 -15.85 -5.50 -15.46
N ASN A 229 -15.84 -6.14 -16.61
CA ASN A 229 -16.99 -6.22 -17.52
C ASN A 229 -17.44 -4.86 -18.09
N ALA A 230 -16.49 -4.03 -18.51
CA ALA A 230 -16.70 -2.69 -19.07
C ALA A 230 -17.59 -2.62 -20.34
N TRP A 231 -17.94 -3.78 -20.92
CA TRP A 231 -18.89 -3.88 -22.05
C TRP A 231 -20.35 -3.50 -21.70
N ASN A 232 -20.65 -3.25 -20.41
CA ASN A 232 -21.97 -2.81 -19.96
C ASN A 232 -21.87 -1.54 -19.09
N ILE A 233 -21.35 -0.47 -19.71
CA ILE A 233 -21.01 0.81 -19.05
C ILE A 233 -22.20 1.42 -18.31
N GLU A 234 -23.42 1.31 -18.83
CA GLU A 234 -24.62 1.85 -18.18
C GLU A 234 -24.84 1.34 -16.76
N ASN A 235 -24.39 0.11 -16.48
CA ASN A 235 -24.49 -0.47 -15.14
C ASN A 235 -23.44 0.07 -14.16
N TYR A 236 -22.40 0.76 -14.64
CA TYR A 236 -21.29 1.23 -13.81
C TYR A 236 -21.30 2.74 -13.55
N ILE A 237 -22.09 3.52 -14.31
CA ILE A 237 -22.19 4.97 -14.11
C ILE A 237 -22.43 5.36 -12.64
N PRO A 238 -23.34 4.69 -11.89
CA PRO A 238 -23.55 4.98 -10.47
C PRO A 238 -22.29 4.76 -9.62
N TYR A 239 -21.45 3.79 -10.00
CA TYR A 239 -20.25 3.41 -9.24
C TYR A 239 -19.04 4.28 -9.55
N VAL A 240 -19.01 4.99 -10.68
CA VAL A 240 -17.92 5.93 -11.01
C VAL A 240 -17.79 6.99 -9.93
N GLN A 241 -18.91 7.48 -9.41
CA GLN A 241 -18.92 8.47 -8.34
C GLN A 241 -18.34 7.93 -7.03
N ASP A 242 -18.53 6.64 -6.73
CA ASP A 242 -17.95 5.99 -5.56
C ASP A 242 -16.46 5.68 -5.74
N VAL A 243 -16.05 5.30 -6.95
CA VAL A 243 -14.67 4.90 -7.27
C VAL A 243 -13.74 6.10 -7.41
N SER A 244 -14.17 7.18 -8.04
CA SER A 244 -13.32 8.35 -8.35
C SER A 244 -12.63 8.96 -7.11
N PRO A 245 -13.30 9.19 -5.97
CA PRO A 245 -12.63 9.69 -4.77
C PRO A 245 -11.60 8.72 -4.21
N ILE A 246 -11.88 7.40 -4.30
CA ILE A 246 -10.97 6.35 -3.82
C ILE A 246 -9.68 6.36 -4.63
N ILE A 247 -9.79 6.35 -5.96
CA ILE A 247 -8.62 6.37 -6.84
C ILE A 247 -7.88 7.71 -6.77
N GLY A 248 -8.57 8.82 -6.59
CA GLY A 248 -7.94 10.11 -6.33
C GLY A 248 -7.04 10.07 -5.11
N ALA A 249 -7.53 9.55 -3.98
CA ALA A 249 -6.73 9.34 -2.78
C ALA A 249 -5.57 8.36 -3.00
N MET A 250 -5.78 7.28 -3.76
CA MET A 250 -4.72 6.33 -4.09
C MET A 250 -3.63 6.97 -4.96
N PHE A 251 -3.96 7.81 -5.95
CA PHE A 251 -2.95 8.53 -6.72
C PHE A 251 -2.07 9.41 -5.87
N ILE A 252 -2.64 10.08 -4.89
CA ILE A 252 -1.87 10.89 -3.94
C ILE A 252 -0.95 9.99 -3.10
N ASN A 253 -1.50 8.96 -2.49
CA ASN A 253 -0.80 8.14 -1.49
C ASN A 253 0.23 7.17 -2.12
N GLU A 254 -0.10 6.57 -3.27
CA GLU A 254 0.75 5.55 -3.90
C GLU A 254 1.75 6.13 -4.89
N LEU A 255 1.33 7.11 -5.67
CA LEU A 255 2.10 7.66 -6.78
C LEU A 255 2.67 9.05 -6.50
N ASN A 256 2.34 9.62 -5.34
CA ASN A 256 2.72 10.99 -4.97
C ASN A 256 2.30 12.01 -6.06
N LYS A 257 1.10 11.84 -6.61
CA LYS A 257 0.54 12.70 -7.66
C LYS A 257 -0.34 13.77 -7.06
N LYS A 258 -0.33 14.95 -7.68
CA LYS A 258 -1.28 16.00 -7.37
C LYS A 258 -2.52 15.86 -8.24
N VAL A 259 -3.67 16.00 -7.63
CA VAL A 259 -4.96 16.11 -8.32
C VAL A 259 -5.27 17.61 -8.43
N ASP A 260 -5.61 18.09 -9.62
CA ASP A 260 -5.96 19.49 -9.83
C ASP A 260 -7.45 19.75 -9.49
N VAL A 261 -7.83 21.02 -9.52
CA VAL A 261 -9.19 21.49 -9.21
C VAL A 261 -10.27 20.92 -10.17
N ASN A 262 -9.86 20.42 -11.34
CA ASN A 262 -10.74 19.82 -12.34
C ASN A 262 -10.75 18.29 -12.24
N ASN A 263 -10.33 17.72 -11.13
CA ASN A 263 -10.21 16.27 -10.91
C ASN A 263 -9.33 15.56 -11.97
N ARG A 264 -8.26 16.24 -12.40
CA ARG A 264 -7.29 15.71 -13.36
C ARG A 264 -5.98 15.37 -12.66
N ILE A 265 -5.31 14.37 -13.17
CA ILE A 265 -3.99 13.91 -12.73
C ILE A 265 -3.01 13.98 -13.89
N ALA A 266 -1.78 14.34 -13.57
CA ALA A 266 -0.67 14.19 -14.48
C ALA A 266 -0.06 12.81 -14.27
N LEU A 267 -0.32 11.86 -15.17
CA LEU A 267 0.31 10.55 -15.16
C LEU A 267 1.66 10.63 -15.85
N ARG A 268 2.71 10.25 -15.11
CA ARG A 268 4.01 9.92 -15.71
C ARG A 268 4.08 8.42 -15.83
N GLY A 269 4.39 7.94 -17.02
CA GLY A 269 4.63 6.54 -17.25
C GLY A 269 5.83 6.01 -16.46
N LYS A 270 6.00 4.70 -16.48
CA LYS A 270 7.24 4.06 -16.07
C LYS A 270 8.37 4.80 -16.75
N ARG A 271 9.37 5.23 -15.98
CA ARG A 271 10.55 5.86 -16.57
C ARG A 271 11.11 4.90 -17.59
N LYS A 272 11.03 5.29 -18.85
CA LYS A 272 11.83 4.61 -19.87
C LYS A 272 13.28 4.64 -19.41
N PRO A 273 14.05 3.58 -19.60
CA PRO A 273 15.50 3.63 -19.47
C PRO A 273 16.04 4.88 -20.17
N ILE A 274 17.08 5.49 -19.63
CA ILE A 274 17.66 6.70 -20.24
C ILE A 274 17.99 6.47 -21.70
N GLU A 275 18.45 5.28 -22.04
CA GLU A 275 18.77 4.79 -23.37
C GLU A 275 17.58 4.91 -24.33
N ASP A 276 16.42 4.43 -23.91
CA ASP A 276 15.21 4.48 -24.73
C ASP A 276 14.69 5.91 -24.91
N VAL A 277 14.81 6.74 -23.89
CA VAL A 277 14.49 8.18 -23.99
C VAL A 277 15.41 8.89 -24.99
N ILE A 278 16.70 8.61 -24.92
CA ILE A 278 17.68 9.16 -25.88
C ILE A 278 17.35 8.70 -27.30
N TYR A 279 17.05 7.41 -27.48
CA TYR A 279 16.70 6.85 -28.78
C TYR A 279 15.44 7.52 -29.36
N ASP A 280 14.41 7.75 -28.54
CA ASP A 280 13.19 8.45 -28.97
C ASP A 280 13.43 9.91 -29.35
N ILE A 281 14.24 10.65 -28.55
CA ILE A 281 14.63 12.02 -28.86
C ILE A 281 15.31 12.08 -30.22
N LEU A 282 16.30 11.24 -30.43
CA LEU A 282 17.06 11.21 -31.68
C LEU A 282 16.18 10.76 -32.85
N SER A 283 15.21 9.89 -32.64
CA SER A 283 14.26 9.47 -33.68
C SER A 283 13.38 10.61 -34.16
N LYS A 284 13.08 11.58 -33.30
CA LYS A 284 12.29 12.77 -33.64
C LYS A 284 13.13 13.91 -34.23
N SER A 285 14.46 13.92 -33.99
CA SER A 285 15.37 14.99 -34.33
C SER A 285 16.27 14.69 -35.53
N LYS A 286 15.78 14.03 -36.60
CA LYS A 286 16.58 13.64 -37.78
C LYS A 286 17.77 12.72 -37.47
N GLY A 287 17.76 12.01 -36.37
CA GLY A 287 18.71 10.95 -36.05
C GLY A 287 20.02 11.37 -35.37
N SER A 288 20.29 12.67 -35.21
CA SER A 288 21.48 13.17 -34.52
C SER A 288 21.24 14.46 -33.77
N MET A 289 22.00 14.67 -32.66
CA MET A 289 21.89 15.85 -31.79
C MET A 289 23.22 16.10 -31.07
N SER A 290 23.50 17.36 -30.73
CA SER A 290 24.65 17.68 -29.87
C SER A 290 24.50 17.08 -28.47
N VAL A 291 25.62 16.78 -27.81
CA VAL A 291 25.58 16.25 -26.43
C VAL A 291 24.89 17.22 -25.50
N ASP A 292 25.05 18.53 -25.70
CA ASP A 292 24.47 19.56 -24.82
C ASP A 292 22.96 19.70 -25.04
N ASP A 293 22.50 19.70 -26.28
CA ASP A 293 21.07 19.69 -26.61
C ASP A 293 20.40 18.43 -26.09
N LEU A 294 21.05 17.28 -26.28
CA LEU A 294 20.55 16.00 -25.77
C LEU A 294 20.43 16.04 -24.23
N PHE A 295 21.44 16.59 -23.54
CA PHE A 295 21.41 16.76 -22.10
C PHE A 295 20.21 17.59 -21.66
N ASN A 296 19.93 18.70 -22.32
CA ASN A 296 18.80 19.58 -22.04
C ASN A 296 17.47 18.87 -22.29
N HIS A 297 17.31 18.17 -23.41
CA HIS A 297 16.09 17.43 -23.73
C HIS A 297 15.83 16.29 -22.76
N VAL A 298 16.87 15.50 -22.42
CA VAL A 298 16.73 14.41 -21.44
C VAL A 298 16.31 14.97 -20.08
N ASN A 299 16.93 16.06 -19.62
CA ASN A 299 16.57 16.66 -18.33
C ASN A 299 15.22 17.36 -18.36
N PHE A 300 14.77 17.86 -19.48
CA PHE A 300 13.41 18.35 -19.65
C PHE A 300 12.38 17.23 -19.43
N ILE A 301 12.66 16.01 -19.94
CA ILE A 301 11.80 14.83 -19.75
C ILE A 301 11.89 14.29 -18.31
N PHE A 302 13.08 14.34 -17.70
CA PHE A 302 13.31 13.89 -16.33
C PHE A 302 13.28 15.05 -15.31
N CYS A 303 12.45 16.04 -15.51
CA CYS A 303 12.41 17.31 -14.77
C CYS A 303 12.36 17.19 -13.24
N ASP A 304 11.89 16.07 -12.71
CA ASP A 304 11.83 15.80 -11.27
C ASP A 304 13.11 15.17 -10.71
N LYS A 305 13.99 14.69 -11.57
CA LYS A 305 15.27 14.07 -11.18
C LYS A 305 16.32 14.32 -12.26
N ILE A 306 16.94 15.50 -12.21
CA ILE A 306 17.98 15.90 -13.15
C ILE A 306 19.08 14.84 -13.26
N LYS A 307 19.36 14.42 -14.49
CA LYS A 307 20.42 13.44 -14.77
C LYS A 307 21.75 14.16 -14.95
N LYS A 308 22.82 13.54 -14.43
CA LYS A 308 24.18 14.04 -14.68
C LYS A 308 24.58 13.79 -16.13
N LYS A 309 25.32 14.70 -16.74
CA LYS A 309 25.83 14.55 -18.13
C LYS A 309 26.60 13.23 -18.31
N ALA A 310 27.39 12.84 -17.29
CA ALA A 310 28.12 11.57 -17.29
C ALA A 310 27.20 10.35 -17.38
N SER A 311 26.03 10.35 -16.70
CA SER A 311 25.05 9.25 -16.75
C SER A 311 24.43 9.13 -18.15
N ILE A 312 24.15 10.27 -18.80
CA ILE A 312 23.59 10.31 -20.16
C ILE A 312 24.62 9.78 -21.16
N LEU A 313 25.88 10.24 -21.04
CA LEU A 313 26.96 9.73 -21.91
C LEU A 313 27.23 8.24 -21.69
N GLN A 314 27.13 7.75 -20.46
CA GLN A 314 27.26 6.32 -20.18
C GLN A 314 26.13 5.52 -20.84
N ALA A 315 24.89 5.99 -20.75
CA ALA A 315 23.75 5.37 -21.43
C ALA A 315 23.96 5.27 -22.95
N VAL A 316 24.46 6.35 -23.59
CA VAL A 316 24.80 6.33 -25.03
C VAL A 316 25.86 5.28 -25.37
N ARG A 317 26.87 5.12 -24.49
CA ARG A 317 27.97 4.15 -24.74
C ARG A 317 27.55 2.70 -24.52
N THR A 318 26.58 2.46 -23.67
CA THR A 318 26.09 1.11 -23.33
C THR A 318 25.01 0.61 -24.29
N ASP A 319 24.34 1.50 -25.01
CA ASP A 319 23.28 1.12 -25.95
C ASP A 319 23.84 0.95 -27.37
N ASN A 320 23.77 -0.27 -27.87
CA ASN A 320 24.25 -0.61 -29.24
C ASN A 320 23.51 0.11 -30.39
N ARG A 321 22.34 0.70 -30.11
CA ARG A 321 21.54 1.49 -31.07
C ARG A 321 22.08 2.91 -31.24
N LEU A 322 22.98 3.34 -30.36
CA LEU A 322 23.47 4.71 -30.25
C LEU A 322 24.99 4.75 -30.49
N PHE A 323 25.50 5.87 -30.92
CA PHE A 323 26.93 6.15 -30.94
C PHE A 323 27.21 7.64 -30.76
N ILE A 324 28.44 7.96 -30.36
CA ILE A 324 28.90 9.31 -30.18
C ILE A 324 30.14 9.56 -31.05
N SER A 325 30.13 10.65 -31.81
CA SER A 325 31.27 11.11 -32.64
C SER A 325 31.26 12.63 -32.66
N ASN A 326 32.43 13.23 -32.51
CA ASN A 326 32.61 14.71 -32.58
C ASN A 326 31.61 15.53 -31.75
N LYS A 327 31.35 15.11 -30.50
CA LYS A 327 30.35 15.68 -29.60
C LYS A 327 28.89 15.62 -30.11
N MET A 328 28.62 14.82 -31.11
CA MET A 328 27.30 14.52 -31.63
C MET A 328 26.90 13.10 -31.17
N VAL A 329 25.68 12.95 -30.73
CA VAL A 329 25.05 11.65 -30.46
C VAL A 329 24.12 11.33 -31.63
N SER A 330 24.22 10.13 -32.15
CA SER A 330 23.43 9.70 -33.31
C SER A 330 22.93 8.27 -33.16
N LYS A 331 21.87 7.96 -33.87
CA LYS A 331 21.37 6.59 -34.03
C LYS A 331 22.26 5.83 -34.99
N ARG A 332 22.52 4.56 -34.69
CA ARG A 332 23.09 3.65 -35.70
C ARG A 332 22.01 3.29 -36.73
N GLU A 333 22.22 3.59 -37.98
CA GLU A 333 21.39 3.05 -39.03
C GLU A 333 21.62 1.54 -39.09
N CYS A 334 20.59 0.73 -38.84
CA CYS A 334 20.62 -0.66 -39.26
C CYS A 334 20.64 -0.68 -40.81
N LYS A 335 21.81 -0.84 -41.40
CA LYS A 335 21.89 -1.31 -42.78
C LYS A 335 21.31 -2.73 -42.79
N ILE A 336 20.01 -2.82 -43.02
CA ILE A 336 19.43 -4.08 -43.45
C ILE A 336 20.04 -4.34 -44.82
N ASN A 337 21.10 -5.13 -44.86
CA ASN A 337 21.53 -5.75 -46.09
C ASN A 337 20.36 -6.65 -46.52
N CYS A 338 19.47 -6.12 -47.34
CA CYS A 338 18.60 -6.94 -48.18
C CYS A 338 19.51 -7.76 -49.07
N VAL A 339 19.88 -8.94 -48.62
CA VAL A 339 20.33 -9.99 -49.54
C VAL A 339 19.10 -10.31 -50.37
N ARG A 340 19.05 -9.77 -51.59
CA ARG A 340 18.14 -10.24 -52.64
C ARG A 340 18.56 -11.69 -52.93
N LEU A 341 17.70 -12.63 -52.54
CA LEU A 341 17.64 -13.96 -53.10
C LEU A 341 16.89 -13.90 -54.41
#